data_0c4a73e438e7bbcf617f97852a36e1ac
#
_entry.id   0c4a73e438e7bbcf617f97852a36e1ac
#
_cell.length_a   1.000
_cell.length_b   1.000
_cell.length_c   1.000
_cell.angle_alpha   90.00
_cell.angle_beta   90.00
_cell.angle_gamma   90.00
#
_symmetry.space_group_name_H-M   'P 1'
#
loop_
_entity.id
_entity.type
_entity.pdbx_description
1 polymer ?
#
loop_
_entity_poly.entity_id
_entity_poly.type
_entity_poly.pdbx_seq_one_letter_code
_entity_poly.pdbx_strand_id
1 'polypeptide(L)'
;MRNHIATKLIFELSRSGRKGVALPESDVPEQPVIDPQFLATEALALPELAEPDVIRHFTNLSTLNMSVDTHFYPLGSCTMKYNPKRNERVAAMPGFAEIHPLQPDDTVQGMLRLLYELQSMLAEISGLPCVSLQPAAGAHGELAALMVAAKHFRKQGANRTKVLAPDSAHGTNPASARMAGFSFVTVKSNEDGMVDLADLQSKLDDEIAVFMITNPNTLGLFDAQVRQIAESVHAKGGLIYLDGANMNAILGVTRPGDFGADMMHFNPHKTFSGPHGGGGPGAGPICVTEELGPYLPIPRVTESDGVYVLDVAQPDTIGKVRSFFGNVGVLVRAYCYILSHGPEGLKRVTENAVLNANYLLSKVKHILDVPHGDRCMHEFVASAEKLKQKKDMKQPAMDIAKRLLDFGFHPPTVYFPLTVHEGMMMEPTETESKETLDAFAERLFHITEESAELLSEAPHSTIISRPNEVAAARQPVMKWSEE
;
A
#
# COMPACT_ATOMS: atom_id res chain seq x y z
N MET A 1 -29.07 11.86 1.39
CA MET A 1 -28.59 13.18 1.88
C MET A 1 -27.45 12.89 2.83
N ARG A 2 -26.24 13.32 2.52
CA ARG A 2 -25.14 13.29 3.48
C ARG A 2 -25.46 14.26 4.59
N ASN A 3 -25.18 13.86 5.82
CA ASN A 3 -25.40 14.71 6.98
C ASN A 3 -24.35 15.84 6.95
N HIS A 4 -24.71 17.02 6.43
CA HIS A 4 -23.85 18.20 6.37
C HIS A 4 -23.73 18.94 7.70
N ILE A 5 -24.35 18.43 8.76
CA ILE A 5 -24.23 19.01 10.08
C ILE A 5 -22.86 18.63 10.59
N ALA A 6 -21.96 19.63 10.66
CA ALA A 6 -20.69 19.47 11.30
C ALA A 6 -20.92 18.84 12.69
N THR A 7 -20.33 17.72 12.91
CA THR A 7 -20.41 17.06 14.18
C THR A 7 -19.64 17.86 15.19
N LYS A 8 -20.25 18.13 16.33
CA LYS A 8 -19.53 18.64 17.48
C LYS A 8 -18.38 17.70 17.80
N LEU A 9 -17.31 18.24 18.34
CA LEU A 9 -16.23 17.41 18.87
C LEU A 9 -16.77 16.51 19.99
N ILE A 10 -16.18 15.37 20.17
CA ILE A 10 -16.59 14.41 21.21
C ILE A 10 -16.53 15.03 22.61
N PHE A 11 -15.59 15.96 22.85
CA PHE A 11 -15.46 16.72 24.09
C PHE A 11 -16.61 17.69 24.30
N GLU A 12 -17.14 18.32 23.24
CA GLU A 12 -18.30 19.22 23.32
C GLU A 12 -19.62 18.48 23.61
N LEU A 13 -19.65 17.17 23.33
CA LEU A 13 -20.79 16.30 23.64
C LEU A 13 -20.76 15.79 25.08
N SER A 14 -19.65 15.95 25.80
CA SER A 14 -19.48 15.49 27.17
C SER A 14 -20.52 16.09 28.11
N ARG A 15 -21.01 15.26 29.03
CA ARG A 15 -21.91 15.67 30.12
C ARG A 15 -21.56 14.86 31.36
N SER A 16 -21.33 15.57 32.47
CA SER A 16 -20.95 14.94 33.74
C SER A 16 -21.94 13.83 34.16
N GLY A 17 -21.40 12.73 34.62
CA GLY A 17 -22.13 11.54 35.06
C GLY A 17 -22.57 10.58 33.96
N ARG A 18 -22.34 10.88 32.66
CA ARG A 18 -22.62 9.91 31.59
C ARG A 18 -21.55 8.83 31.55
N LYS A 19 -21.98 7.58 31.34
CA LYS A 19 -21.11 6.42 31.20
C LYS A 19 -21.45 5.65 29.91
N GLY A 20 -20.43 5.30 29.13
CA GLY A 20 -20.58 4.51 27.91
C GLY A 20 -20.68 3.01 28.21
N VAL A 21 -19.91 2.54 29.21
CA VAL A 21 -19.87 1.15 29.64
C VAL A 21 -19.69 1.08 31.16
N ALA A 22 -20.30 0.09 31.78
CA ALA A 22 -20.01 -0.25 33.17
C ALA A 22 -18.84 -1.26 33.20
N LEU A 23 -17.74 -0.88 33.83
CA LEU A 23 -16.66 -1.81 34.08
C LEU A 23 -17.06 -2.81 35.18
N PRO A 24 -16.69 -4.09 35.08
CA PRO A 24 -16.87 -5.03 36.18
C PRO A 24 -16.06 -4.56 37.39
N GLU A 25 -16.52 -4.95 38.58
CA GLU A 25 -15.73 -4.74 39.79
C GLU A 25 -14.43 -5.56 39.70
N SER A 26 -13.35 -5.01 40.31
CA SER A 26 -12.07 -5.71 40.37
C SER A 26 -12.22 -6.93 41.27
N ASP A 27 -11.84 -8.11 40.76
CA ASP A 27 -11.81 -9.37 41.48
C ASP A 27 -10.44 -9.66 42.14
N VAL A 28 -9.51 -8.73 41.99
CA VAL A 28 -8.18 -8.78 42.63
C VAL A 28 -8.05 -7.68 43.67
N PRO A 29 -7.30 -7.91 44.78
CA PRO A 29 -7.05 -6.89 45.78
C PRO A 29 -6.33 -5.68 45.16
N GLU A 30 -6.81 -4.49 45.45
CA GLU A 30 -6.11 -3.25 45.10
C GLU A 30 -4.79 -3.19 45.90
N GLN A 31 -3.68 -3.22 45.20
CA GLN A 31 -2.37 -2.98 45.79
C GLN A 31 -1.70 -1.83 45.04
N PRO A 32 -1.12 -0.87 45.76
CA PRO A 32 -0.35 0.17 45.12
C PRO A 32 0.94 -0.42 44.52
N VAL A 33 0.93 -0.70 43.25
CA VAL A 33 2.06 -1.28 42.51
C VAL A 33 3.05 -0.20 42.08
N ILE A 34 2.62 1.07 42.03
CA ILE A 34 3.40 2.22 41.56
C ILE A 34 3.57 3.19 42.72
N ASP A 35 4.82 3.64 42.97
CA ASP A 35 5.11 4.67 43.95
C ASP A 35 4.24 5.93 43.67
N PRO A 36 3.58 6.49 44.70
CA PRO A 36 2.70 7.67 44.55
C PRO A 36 3.33 8.84 43.82
N GLN A 37 4.64 9.04 43.90
CA GLN A 37 5.34 10.09 43.16
C GLN A 37 5.25 10.00 41.64
N PHE A 38 4.95 8.79 41.10
CA PHE A 38 4.79 8.54 39.67
C PHE A 38 3.32 8.49 39.24
N LEU A 39 2.38 8.67 40.15
CA LEU A 39 0.96 8.71 39.84
C LEU A 39 0.56 10.10 39.35
N ALA A 40 -0.34 10.15 38.39
CA ALA A 40 -0.97 11.40 37.96
C ALA A 40 -1.79 11.96 39.14
N THR A 41 -1.58 13.25 39.45
CA THR A 41 -2.30 13.92 40.53
C THR A 41 -3.69 14.42 40.14
N GLU A 42 -3.95 14.49 38.84
CA GLU A 42 -5.23 14.93 38.27
C GLU A 42 -5.86 13.81 37.43
N ALA A 43 -7.16 13.73 37.42
CA ALA A 43 -7.91 12.85 36.55
C ALA A 43 -7.69 13.24 35.08
N LEU A 44 -7.65 12.22 34.21
CA LEU A 44 -7.57 12.46 32.77
C LEU A 44 -8.80 13.25 32.32
N ALA A 45 -8.58 14.30 31.53
CA ALA A 45 -9.64 15.11 30.90
C ALA A 45 -10.31 14.33 29.75
N LEU A 46 -10.95 13.20 30.06
CA LEU A 46 -11.69 12.39 29.11
C LEU A 46 -13.16 12.80 29.05
N PRO A 47 -13.82 12.72 27.88
CA PRO A 47 -15.22 13.07 27.76
C PRO A 47 -16.12 11.99 28.41
N GLU A 48 -17.12 12.44 29.14
CA GLU A 48 -18.14 11.60 29.74
C GLU A 48 -19.34 11.47 28.78
N LEU A 49 -19.53 10.30 28.17
CA LEU A 49 -20.49 10.04 27.08
C LEU A 49 -21.25 8.74 27.31
N ALA A 50 -22.48 8.68 26.82
CA ALA A 50 -23.18 7.43 26.70
C ALA A 50 -22.81 6.70 25.39
N GLU A 51 -22.95 5.39 25.36
CA GLU A 51 -22.66 4.58 24.17
C GLU A 51 -23.35 5.12 22.89
N PRO A 52 -24.64 5.49 22.90
CA PRO A 52 -25.27 6.07 21.71
C PRO A 52 -24.63 7.37 21.21
N ASP A 53 -24.09 8.20 22.11
CA ASP A 53 -23.41 9.44 21.74
C ASP A 53 -22.10 9.11 21.00
N VAL A 54 -21.35 8.13 21.47
CA VAL A 54 -20.08 7.66 20.86
C VAL A 54 -20.36 7.07 19.47
N ILE A 55 -21.31 6.14 19.39
CA ILE A 55 -21.66 5.48 18.11
C ILE A 55 -22.14 6.49 17.08
N ARG A 56 -23.05 7.40 17.46
CA ARG A 56 -23.56 8.44 16.55
C ARG A 56 -22.46 9.39 16.11
N HIS A 57 -21.59 9.79 17.02
CA HIS A 57 -20.46 10.68 16.69
C HIS A 57 -19.58 10.06 15.59
N PHE A 58 -19.05 8.86 15.80
CA PHE A 58 -18.17 8.21 14.82
C PHE A 58 -18.87 7.80 13.53
N THR A 59 -20.15 7.37 13.61
CA THR A 59 -20.94 7.10 12.42
C THR A 59 -21.13 8.36 11.57
N ASN A 60 -21.45 9.50 12.20
CA ASN A 60 -21.57 10.76 11.48
C ASN A 60 -20.25 11.21 10.88
N LEU A 61 -19.14 11.10 11.60
CA LEU A 61 -17.80 11.38 11.06
C LEU A 61 -17.49 10.51 9.84
N SER A 62 -17.82 9.22 9.89
CA SER A 62 -17.57 8.32 8.76
C SER A 62 -18.31 8.72 7.49
N THR A 63 -19.49 9.36 7.62
CA THR A 63 -20.25 9.85 6.46
C THR A 63 -19.66 11.10 5.81
N LEU A 64 -18.72 11.76 6.47
CA LEU A 64 -18.01 12.94 5.95
C LEU A 64 -16.73 12.57 5.19
N ASN A 65 -16.29 11.33 5.32
CA ASN A 65 -15.14 10.79 4.62
C ASN A 65 -15.54 9.98 3.39
N MET A 66 -14.61 9.84 2.47
CA MET A 66 -14.72 8.95 1.33
C MET A 66 -14.16 7.58 1.65
N SER A 67 -14.78 6.52 1.14
CA SER A 67 -14.30 5.15 1.23
C SER A 67 -14.61 4.39 -0.05
N VAL A 68 -13.92 3.27 -0.25
CA VAL A 68 -14.18 2.35 -1.39
C VAL A 68 -15.59 1.74 -1.37
N ASP A 69 -16.28 1.79 -0.22
CA ASP A 69 -17.67 1.33 -0.09
C ASP A 69 -18.70 2.36 -0.56
N THR A 70 -18.31 3.62 -0.65
CA THR A 70 -19.22 4.73 -0.92
C THR A 70 -18.89 5.55 -2.16
N HIS A 71 -17.65 5.50 -2.64
CA HIS A 71 -17.18 6.37 -3.70
C HIS A 71 -16.20 5.66 -4.62
N PHE A 72 -16.13 6.10 -5.86
CA PHE A 72 -15.02 5.80 -6.75
C PHE A 72 -13.73 6.43 -6.21
N TYR A 73 -12.68 5.62 -6.17
CA TYR A 73 -11.42 5.96 -5.50
C TYR A 73 -10.22 5.70 -6.43
N PRO A 74 -10.01 6.52 -7.47
CA PRO A 74 -9.02 6.28 -8.52
C PRO A 74 -7.59 6.65 -8.12
N LEU A 75 -7.23 6.49 -6.84
CA LEU A 75 -5.91 6.89 -6.33
C LEU A 75 -4.81 5.99 -6.91
N GLY A 76 -4.07 6.50 -7.87
CA GLY A 76 -2.99 5.78 -8.54
C GLY A 76 -1.89 5.32 -7.61
N SER A 77 -1.29 4.20 -7.95
CA SER A 77 -0.26 3.48 -7.16
C SER A 77 -0.75 2.91 -5.82
N CYS A 78 -2.06 2.97 -5.54
CA CYS A 78 -2.65 2.50 -4.28
C CYS A 78 -3.55 1.29 -4.43
N THR A 79 -4.05 1.02 -5.64
CA THR A 79 -4.98 -0.09 -5.93
C THR A 79 -6.17 -0.08 -4.97
N MET A 80 -6.89 1.06 -4.92
CA MET A 80 -8.02 1.28 -4.02
C MET A 80 -9.27 0.58 -4.53
N LYS A 81 -9.26 -0.75 -4.52
CA LYS A 81 -10.38 -1.57 -4.98
C LYS A 81 -11.31 -1.98 -3.87
N TYR A 82 -12.54 -2.34 -4.23
CA TYR A 82 -13.55 -2.82 -3.29
C TYR A 82 -13.04 -3.99 -2.45
N ASN A 83 -13.27 -3.92 -1.13
CA ASN A 83 -12.91 -4.98 -0.20
C ASN A 83 -14.09 -5.95 -0.04
N PRO A 84 -14.00 -7.21 -0.52
CA PRO A 84 -15.10 -8.17 -0.45
C PRO A 84 -15.55 -8.44 0.98
N LYS A 85 -16.83 -8.21 1.29
CA LYS A 85 -17.38 -8.37 2.65
C LYS A 85 -17.33 -9.82 3.15
N ARG A 86 -17.21 -10.79 2.24
CA ARG A 86 -16.94 -12.17 2.61
C ARG A 86 -15.60 -12.31 3.33
N ASN A 87 -14.54 -11.63 2.83
CA ASN A 87 -13.21 -11.71 3.44
C ASN A 87 -13.23 -11.14 4.85
N GLU A 88 -14.00 -10.07 5.09
CA GLU A 88 -14.18 -9.49 6.42
C GLU A 88 -14.87 -10.48 7.38
N ARG A 89 -15.94 -11.14 6.92
CA ARG A 89 -16.66 -12.14 7.73
C ARG A 89 -15.79 -13.34 8.08
N VAL A 90 -14.97 -13.82 7.12
CA VAL A 90 -14.06 -14.94 7.38
C VAL A 90 -12.99 -14.54 8.39
N ALA A 91 -12.35 -13.37 8.21
CA ALA A 91 -11.31 -12.90 9.12
C ALA A 91 -11.84 -12.62 10.55
N ALA A 92 -13.14 -12.33 10.70
CA ALA A 92 -13.79 -12.12 11.99
C ALA A 92 -14.32 -13.41 12.65
N MET A 93 -14.18 -14.58 12.02
CA MET A 93 -14.58 -15.84 12.64
C MET A 93 -13.74 -16.12 13.89
N PRO A 94 -14.34 -16.59 15.01
CA PRO A 94 -13.60 -16.85 16.27
C PRO A 94 -12.36 -17.71 16.09
N GLY A 95 -12.41 -18.73 15.22
CA GLY A 95 -11.27 -19.60 14.90
C GLY A 95 -10.10 -18.89 14.22
N PHE A 96 -10.24 -17.62 13.80
CA PHE A 96 -9.16 -16.79 13.27
C PHE A 96 -8.92 -15.54 14.13
N ALA A 97 -9.96 -14.94 14.70
CA ALA A 97 -9.87 -13.67 15.42
C ALA A 97 -9.49 -13.82 16.89
N GLU A 98 -9.83 -14.96 17.52
CA GLU A 98 -9.64 -15.21 18.96
C GLU A 98 -8.44 -16.09 19.26
N ILE A 99 -7.60 -16.39 18.28
CA ILE A 99 -6.35 -17.16 18.43
C ILE A 99 -5.15 -16.36 17.92
N HIS A 100 -3.96 -16.77 18.35
CA HIS A 100 -2.71 -16.15 17.91
C HIS A 100 -1.71 -17.22 17.43
N PRO A 101 -1.02 -17.04 16.28
CA PRO A 101 -0.08 -18.02 15.74
C PRO A 101 1.08 -18.40 16.66
N LEU A 102 1.41 -17.56 17.64
CA LEU A 102 2.46 -17.84 18.63
C LEU A 102 1.96 -18.61 19.87
N GLN A 103 0.70 -19.07 19.88
CA GLN A 103 0.26 -20.08 20.84
C GLN A 103 1.01 -21.41 20.59
N PRO A 104 0.97 -22.38 21.53
CA PRO A 104 1.55 -23.71 21.26
C PRO A 104 1.03 -24.29 19.95
N ASP A 105 1.93 -24.79 19.11
CA ASP A 105 1.63 -25.18 17.72
C ASP A 105 0.48 -26.18 17.61
N ASP A 106 0.35 -27.11 18.57
CA ASP A 106 -0.72 -28.10 18.63
C ASP A 106 -2.11 -27.49 18.81
N THR A 107 -2.21 -26.29 19.37
CA THR A 107 -3.48 -25.57 19.59
C THR A 107 -3.94 -24.74 18.39
N VAL A 108 -3.07 -24.50 17.40
CA VAL A 108 -3.31 -23.57 16.28
C VAL A 108 -3.04 -24.18 14.90
N GLN A 109 -3.11 -25.50 14.78
CA GLN A 109 -2.79 -26.23 13.55
C GLN A 109 -3.56 -25.71 12.32
N GLY A 110 -4.84 -25.37 12.47
CA GLY A 110 -5.64 -24.81 11.36
C GLY A 110 -5.14 -23.45 10.87
N MET A 111 -4.68 -22.59 11.79
CA MET A 111 -4.09 -21.29 11.45
C MET A 111 -2.72 -21.48 10.79
N LEU A 112 -1.87 -22.35 11.33
CA LEU A 112 -0.55 -22.62 10.76
C LEU A 112 -0.67 -23.22 9.37
N ARG A 113 -1.63 -24.14 9.17
CA ARG A 113 -1.95 -24.68 7.84
C ARG A 113 -2.34 -23.56 6.84
N LEU A 114 -3.23 -22.67 7.22
CA LEU A 114 -3.63 -21.52 6.38
C LEU A 114 -2.41 -20.69 5.99
N LEU A 115 -1.54 -20.38 6.94
CA LEU A 115 -0.34 -19.58 6.68
C LEU A 115 0.65 -20.32 5.77
N TYR A 116 0.83 -21.63 5.95
CA TYR A 116 1.65 -22.47 5.07
C TYR A 116 1.10 -22.51 3.66
N GLU A 117 -0.20 -22.75 3.51
CA GLU A 117 -0.86 -22.74 2.19
C GLU A 117 -0.75 -21.36 1.51
N LEU A 118 -0.87 -20.26 2.28
CA LEU A 118 -0.66 -18.92 1.76
C LEU A 118 0.79 -18.71 1.29
N GLN A 119 1.79 -19.20 2.02
CA GLN A 119 3.20 -19.18 1.56
C GLN A 119 3.32 -19.89 0.19
N SER A 120 2.72 -21.06 0.06
CA SER A 120 2.75 -21.85 -1.18
C SER A 120 2.05 -21.14 -2.34
N MET A 121 0.89 -20.51 -2.09
CA MET A 121 0.17 -19.72 -3.10
C MET A 121 0.99 -18.50 -3.57
N LEU A 122 1.62 -17.79 -2.66
CA LEU A 122 2.47 -16.63 -3.00
C LEU A 122 3.73 -17.05 -3.75
N ALA A 123 4.31 -18.21 -3.42
CA ALA A 123 5.41 -18.79 -4.16
C ALA A 123 5.02 -19.12 -5.61
N GLU A 124 3.86 -19.76 -5.82
CA GLU A 124 3.35 -20.05 -7.16
C GLU A 124 3.06 -18.77 -7.96
N ILE A 125 2.40 -17.79 -7.35
CA ILE A 125 2.06 -16.51 -8.00
C ILE A 125 3.32 -15.72 -8.39
N SER A 126 4.35 -15.75 -7.57
CA SER A 126 5.59 -15.01 -7.83
C SER A 126 6.62 -15.77 -8.70
N GLY A 127 6.55 -17.11 -8.72
CA GLY A 127 7.61 -17.94 -9.27
C GLY A 127 8.87 -17.98 -8.40
N LEU A 128 8.76 -17.59 -7.10
CA LEU A 128 9.86 -17.53 -6.13
C LEU A 128 9.52 -18.45 -4.93
N PRO A 129 10.26 -19.57 -4.73
CA PRO A 129 9.80 -20.68 -3.89
C PRO A 129 9.85 -20.41 -2.38
N CYS A 130 10.67 -19.46 -1.92
CA CYS A 130 10.87 -19.23 -0.50
C CYS A 130 10.13 -17.97 -0.04
N VAL A 131 9.21 -18.11 0.93
CA VAL A 131 8.30 -17.05 1.36
C VAL A 131 8.38 -16.80 2.86
N SER A 132 8.36 -15.52 3.26
CA SER A 132 8.15 -15.08 4.64
C SER A 132 6.95 -14.14 4.73
N LEU A 133 6.05 -14.40 5.67
CA LEU A 133 4.84 -13.61 5.92
C LEU A 133 5.05 -12.54 7.01
N GLN A 134 6.28 -12.39 7.50
CA GLN A 134 6.57 -11.58 8.68
C GLN A 134 6.49 -10.06 8.49
N PRO A 135 6.91 -9.47 7.35
CA PRO A 135 6.90 -8.02 7.21
C PRO A 135 5.49 -7.43 7.33
N ALA A 136 5.39 -6.28 8.01
CA ALA A 136 4.13 -5.65 8.41
C ALA A 136 3.52 -4.72 7.35
N ALA A 137 4.28 -4.40 6.30
CA ALA A 137 3.86 -3.49 5.23
C ALA A 137 4.73 -3.69 4.00
N GLY A 138 4.35 -3.14 2.85
CA GLY A 138 5.18 -3.18 1.64
C GLY A 138 6.57 -2.61 1.85
N ALA A 139 6.68 -1.40 2.40
CA ALA A 139 7.98 -0.79 2.73
C ALA A 139 8.81 -1.63 3.73
N HIS A 140 8.16 -2.35 4.64
CA HIS A 140 8.86 -3.26 5.54
C HIS A 140 9.32 -4.54 4.81
N GLY A 141 8.53 -5.05 3.86
CA GLY A 141 8.93 -6.16 2.97
C GLY A 141 10.13 -5.76 2.10
N GLU A 142 10.08 -4.56 1.53
CA GLU A 142 11.17 -3.95 0.77
C GLU A 142 12.47 -3.88 1.59
N LEU A 143 12.42 -3.32 2.80
CA LEU A 143 13.57 -3.26 3.70
C LEU A 143 14.07 -4.67 4.07
N ALA A 144 13.17 -5.59 4.40
CA ALA A 144 13.53 -6.96 4.78
C ALA A 144 14.22 -7.71 3.62
N ALA A 145 13.75 -7.53 2.38
CA ALA A 145 14.40 -8.11 1.20
C ALA A 145 15.82 -7.56 1.00
N LEU A 146 16.02 -6.27 1.16
CA LEU A 146 17.37 -5.67 1.09
C LEU A 146 18.27 -6.12 2.25
N MET A 147 17.74 -6.33 3.45
CA MET A 147 18.49 -6.93 4.56
C MET A 147 18.89 -8.38 4.26
N VAL A 148 18.01 -9.16 3.59
CA VAL A 148 18.32 -10.51 3.10
C VAL A 148 19.49 -10.44 2.11
N ALA A 149 19.45 -9.57 1.11
CA ALA A 149 20.54 -9.35 0.17
C ALA A 149 21.86 -8.95 0.85
N ALA A 150 21.80 -8.02 1.80
CA ALA A 150 22.97 -7.59 2.57
C ALA A 150 23.60 -8.74 3.37
N LYS A 151 22.77 -9.59 3.98
CA LYS A 151 23.24 -10.77 4.73
C LYS A 151 23.86 -11.80 3.81
N HIS A 152 23.24 -12.07 2.66
CA HIS A 152 23.71 -12.98 1.63
C HIS A 152 25.12 -12.58 1.14
N PHE A 153 25.30 -11.33 0.68
CA PHE A 153 26.60 -10.86 0.21
C PHE A 153 27.66 -10.83 1.29
N ARG A 154 27.29 -10.46 2.51
CA ARG A 154 28.23 -10.49 3.65
C ARG A 154 28.73 -11.90 3.93
N LYS A 155 27.85 -12.91 3.84
CA LYS A 155 28.23 -14.31 4.06
C LYS A 155 29.16 -14.83 2.96
N GLN A 156 28.99 -14.36 1.73
CA GLN A 156 29.89 -14.66 0.62
C GLN A 156 31.22 -13.91 0.69
N GLY A 157 31.38 -12.96 1.61
CA GLY A 157 32.56 -12.08 1.67
C GLY A 157 32.61 -11.06 0.54
N ALA A 158 31.51 -10.85 -0.17
CA ALA A 158 31.42 -9.92 -1.30
C ALA A 158 31.19 -8.47 -0.80
N ASN A 159 32.01 -7.55 -1.27
CA ASN A 159 31.89 -6.12 -0.93
C ASN A 159 30.95 -5.42 -1.92
N ARG A 160 29.63 -5.64 -1.75
CA ARG A 160 28.61 -5.00 -2.57
C ARG A 160 27.89 -3.92 -1.77
N THR A 161 27.98 -2.69 -2.25
CA THR A 161 27.63 -1.48 -1.48
C THR A 161 26.54 -0.63 -2.13
N LYS A 162 26.14 -0.96 -3.37
CA LYS A 162 25.26 -0.10 -4.18
C LYS A 162 23.94 -0.78 -4.48
N VAL A 163 22.86 -0.01 -4.33
CA VAL A 163 21.51 -0.35 -4.82
C VAL A 163 21.14 0.65 -5.91
N LEU A 164 20.70 0.14 -7.06
CA LEU A 164 20.23 0.94 -8.18
C LEU A 164 18.71 0.88 -8.28
N ALA A 165 18.07 1.97 -8.71
CA ALA A 165 16.68 1.97 -9.16
C ALA A 165 16.41 3.07 -10.18
N PRO A 166 15.35 2.94 -11.02
CA PRO A 166 14.93 4.00 -11.93
C PRO A 166 14.53 5.29 -11.20
N ASP A 167 14.61 6.43 -11.89
CA ASP A 167 14.16 7.74 -11.40
C ASP A 167 12.63 7.81 -11.20
N SER A 168 11.89 6.89 -11.82
CA SER A 168 10.46 6.68 -11.62
C SER A 168 10.12 5.82 -10.38
N ALA A 169 11.12 5.30 -9.65
CA ALA A 169 10.91 4.45 -8.49
C ALA A 169 10.19 5.18 -7.35
N HIS A 170 9.46 4.42 -6.55
CA HIS A 170 8.80 4.96 -5.36
C HIS A 170 9.82 5.51 -4.35
N GLY A 171 9.45 6.59 -3.65
CA GLY A 171 10.34 7.26 -2.69
C GLY A 171 10.83 6.40 -1.51
N THR A 172 10.19 5.26 -1.24
CA THR A 172 10.63 4.30 -0.21
C THR A 172 11.85 3.50 -0.64
N ASN A 173 12.08 3.28 -1.95
CA ASN A 173 13.22 2.48 -2.42
C ASN A 173 14.58 3.06 -1.98
N PRO A 174 14.89 4.36 -2.20
CA PRO A 174 16.14 4.94 -1.70
C PRO A 174 16.23 4.96 -0.17
N ALA A 175 15.09 5.08 0.54
CA ALA A 175 15.07 5.05 1.99
C ALA A 175 15.43 3.66 2.53
N SER A 176 14.80 2.60 2.01
CA SER A 176 15.07 1.21 2.36
C SER A 176 16.52 0.80 2.05
N ALA A 177 17.06 1.24 0.89
CA ALA A 177 18.44 0.98 0.54
C ALA A 177 19.42 1.54 1.59
N ARG A 178 19.21 2.79 2.00
CA ARG A 178 20.04 3.44 3.03
C ARG A 178 19.90 2.77 4.39
N MET A 179 18.69 2.39 4.79
CA MET A 179 18.44 1.69 6.05
C MET A 179 19.08 0.30 6.08
N ALA A 180 19.16 -0.40 4.94
CA ALA A 180 19.84 -1.68 4.81
C ALA A 180 21.38 -1.55 4.73
N GLY A 181 21.90 -0.33 4.70
CA GLY A 181 23.34 -0.04 4.69
C GLY A 181 23.96 0.13 3.31
N PHE A 182 23.14 0.28 2.27
CA PHE A 182 23.61 0.51 0.90
C PHE A 182 23.63 1.99 0.51
N SER A 183 24.50 2.36 -0.40
CA SER A 183 24.39 3.60 -1.16
C SER A 183 23.34 3.44 -2.26
N PHE A 184 22.67 4.53 -2.63
CA PHE A 184 21.64 4.53 -3.65
C PHE A 184 22.09 5.27 -4.91
N VAL A 185 21.88 4.66 -6.07
CA VAL A 185 22.23 5.22 -7.39
C VAL A 185 20.99 5.20 -8.29
N THR A 186 20.61 6.36 -8.79
CA THR A 186 19.46 6.48 -9.71
C THR A 186 19.87 6.14 -11.13
N VAL A 187 19.07 5.34 -11.82
CA VAL A 187 19.15 5.08 -13.26
C VAL A 187 18.08 5.93 -13.97
N LYS A 188 18.44 6.55 -15.07
CA LYS A 188 17.52 7.41 -15.82
C LYS A 188 16.48 6.58 -16.56
N SER A 189 15.30 7.16 -16.74
CA SER A 189 14.32 6.69 -17.71
C SER A 189 14.63 7.30 -19.10
N ASN A 190 14.30 6.56 -20.16
CA ASN A 190 14.35 7.06 -21.52
C ASN A 190 13.08 7.91 -21.86
N GLU A 191 12.99 8.42 -23.08
CA GLU A 191 11.86 9.26 -23.53
C GLU A 191 10.52 8.53 -23.49
N ASP A 192 10.52 7.19 -23.61
CA ASP A 192 9.32 6.36 -23.53
C ASP A 192 8.91 6.04 -22.08
N GLY A 193 9.65 6.53 -21.08
CA GLY A 193 9.38 6.26 -19.65
C GLY A 193 9.84 4.88 -19.15
N MET A 194 10.68 4.18 -19.92
CA MET A 194 11.29 2.90 -19.56
C MET A 194 12.71 3.10 -19.03
N VAL A 195 13.31 2.06 -18.46
CA VAL A 195 14.72 2.10 -18.02
C VAL A 195 15.63 2.39 -19.22
N ASP A 196 16.48 3.40 -19.11
CA ASP A 196 17.54 3.66 -20.07
C ASP A 196 18.66 2.63 -19.90
N LEU A 197 18.73 1.65 -20.83
CA LEU A 197 19.71 0.58 -20.80
C LEU A 197 21.16 1.09 -20.92
N ALA A 198 21.40 2.18 -21.65
CA ALA A 198 22.75 2.75 -21.77
C ALA A 198 23.19 3.38 -20.46
N ASP A 199 22.30 4.12 -19.80
CA ASP A 199 22.56 4.67 -18.48
C ASP A 199 22.75 3.57 -17.44
N LEU A 200 21.92 2.51 -17.45
CA LEU A 200 22.09 1.34 -16.59
C LEU A 200 23.46 0.70 -16.81
N GLN A 201 23.84 0.37 -18.03
CA GLN A 201 25.12 -0.27 -18.36
C GLN A 201 26.31 0.58 -17.88
N SER A 202 26.22 1.90 -17.99
CA SER A 202 27.27 2.82 -17.54
C SER A 202 27.48 2.82 -16.02
N LYS A 203 26.49 2.34 -15.25
CA LYS A 203 26.48 2.32 -13.79
C LYS A 203 26.70 0.93 -13.19
N LEU A 204 26.66 -0.11 -14.02
CA LEU A 204 26.90 -1.49 -13.59
C LEU A 204 28.39 -1.75 -13.34
N ASP A 205 28.73 -2.05 -12.10
CA ASP A 205 30.05 -2.47 -11.65
C ASP A 205 29.96 -3.64 -10.64
N ASP A 206 31.09 -4.09 -10.12
CA ASP A 206 31.15 -5.23 -9.20
C ASP A 206 30.68 -4.90 -7.76
N GLU A 207 30.38 -3.63 -7.48
CA GLU A 207 29.84 -3.19 -6.18
C GLU A 207 28.30 -3.20 -6.14
N ILE A 208 27.64 -3.49 -7.26
CA ILE A 208 26.17 -3.56 -7.33
C ILE A 208 25.68 -4.74 -6.51
N ALA A 209 24.86 -4.47 -5.50
CA ALA A 209 24.16 -5.47 -4.73
C ALA A 209 22.81 -5.80 -5.36
N VAL A 210 21.98 -4.77 -5.60
CA VAL A 210 20.59 -4.96 -6.04
C VAL A 210 20.20 -3.89 -7.06
N PHE A 211 19.50 -4.28 -8.10
CA PHE A 211 18.67 -3.39 -8.90
C PHE A 211 17.22 -3.54 -8.50
N MET A 212 16.61 -2.44 -8.02
CA MET A 212 15.20 -2.40 -7.64
C MET A 212 14.37 -1.89 -8.81
N ILE A 213 13.35 -2.63 -9.19
CA ILE A 213 12.44 -2.25 -10.28
C ILE A 213 10.99 -2.45 -9.87
N THR A 214 10.12 -1.53 -10.30
CA THR A 214 8.66 -1.69 -10.28
C THR A 214 8.22 -1.98 -11.71
N ASN A 215 7.57 -3.12 -11.95
CA ASN A 215 7.12 -3.47 -13.30
C ASN A 215 5.72 -4.13 -13.25
N PRO A 216 4.67 -3.49 -13.82
CA PRO A 216 4.70 -2.20 -14.53
C PRO A 216 5.15 -1.04 -13.63
N ASN A 217 5.75 -0.03 -14.24
CA ASN A 217 6.26 1.13 -13.51
C ASN A 217 5.13 2.10 -13.08
N THR A 218 5.48 3.16 -12.37
CA THR A 218 4.55 4.18 -11.86
C THR A 218 3.92 5.07 -12.95
N LEU A 219 4.33 4.93 -14.20
CA LEU A 219 3.67 5.54 -15.36
C LEU A 219 2.58 4.64 -15.95
N GLY A 220 2.41 3.43 -15.39
CA GLY A 220 1.50 2.43 -15.89
C GLY A 220 2.03 1.67 -17.11
N LEU A 221 3.35 1.61 -17.31
CA LEU A 221 3.99 1.01 -18.47
C LEU A 221 4.75 -0.25 -18.08
N PHE A 222 4.59 -1.32 -18.85
CA PHE A 222 5.36 -2.55 -18.66
C PHE A 222 6.69 -2.46 -19.41
N ASP A 223 7.81 -2.49 -18.69
CA ASP A 223 9.14 -2.51 -19.29
C ASP A 223 9.44 -3.89 -19.86
N ALA A 224 9.30 -4.01 -21.16
CA ALA A 224 9.56 -5.27 -21.89
C ALA A 224 11.04 -5.68 -21.87
N GLN A 225 11.94 -4.75 -21.52
CA GLN A 225 13.39 -5.03 -21.44
C GLN A 225 13.79 -5.65 -20.09
N VAL A 226 12.82 -5.96 -19.20
CA VAL A 226 13.09 -6.46 -17.84
C VAL A 226 14.00 -7.68 -17.81
N ARG A 227 13.90 -8.60 -18.77
CA ARG A 227 14.83 -9.75 -18.89
C ARG A 227 16.25 -9.32 -19.18
N GLN A 228 16.43 -8.41 -20.14
CA GLN A 228 17.74 -7.88 -20.49
C GLN A 228 18.37 -7.09 -19.33
N ILE A 229 17.54 -6.37 -18.57
CA ILE A 229 17.95 -5.69 -17.33
C ILE A 229 18.44 -6.74 -16.33
N ALA A 230 17.65 -7.79 -16.07
CA ALA A 230 18.02 -8.85 -15.14
C ALA A 230 19.31 -9.56 -15.55
N GLU A 231 19.44 -9.97 -16.79
CA GLU A 231 20.66 -10.59 -17.35
C GLU A 231 21.91 -9.69 -17.15
N SER A 232 21.76 -8.38 -17.39
CA SER A 232 22.85 -7.42 -17.23
C SER A 232 23.31 -7.29 -15.79
N VAL A 233 22.36 -7.25 -14.84
CA VAL A 233 22.65 -7.15 -13.41
C VAL A 233 23.24 -8.46 -12.89
N HIS A 234 22.68 -9.59 -13.26
CA HIS A 234 23.18 -10.93 -12.91
C HIS A 234 24.60 -11.18 -13.46
N ALA A 235 24.91 -10.73 -14.66
CA ALA A 235 26.26 -10.82 -15.23
C ALA A 235 27.33 -10.10 -14.38
N LYS A 236 26.91 -9.13 -13.55
CA LYS A 236 27.74 -8.45 -12.55
C LYS A 236 27.64 -9.09 -11.16
N GLY A 237 26.85 -10.17 -11.02
CA GLY A 237 26.58 -10.85 -9.76
C GLY A 237 25.70 -10.05 -8.79
N GLY A 238 24.98 -9.04 -9.26
CA GLY A 238 23.94 -8.33 -8.53
C GLY A 238 22.64 -9.11 -8.53
N LEU A 239 21.67 -8.70 -7.71
CA LEU A 239 20.32 -9.29 -7.60
C LEU A 239 19.27 -8.34 -8.14
N ILE A 240 18.13 -8.90 -8.59
CA ILE A 240 16.94 -8.17 -9.01
C ILE A 240 15.90 -8.22 -7.90
N TYR A 241 15.48 -7.05 -7.43
CA TYR A 241 14.32 -6.90 -6.57
C TYR A 241 13.15 -6.29 -7.33
N LEU A 242 12.02 -7.01 -7.39
CA LEU A 242 10.78 -6.48 -7.91
C LEU A 242 9.94 -5.86 -6.79
N ASP A 243 9.63 -4.58 -6.91
CA ASP A 243 8.59 -3.95 -6.11
C ASP A 243 7.21 -4.47 -6.54
N GLY A 244 6.59 -5.27 -5.66
CA GLY A 244 5.31 -5.94 -5.94
C GLY A 244 4.08 -5.06 -5.73
N ALA A 245 4.23 -3.74 -5.60
CA ALA A 245 3.12 -2.81 -5.46
C ALA A 245 2.11 -2.91 -6.62
N ASN A 246 2.61 -3.14 -7.82
CA ASN A 246 1.83 -3.16 -9.07
C ASN A 246 1.47 -4.59 -9.54
N MET A 247 1.55 -5.61 -8.67
CA MET A 247 1.20 -6.99 -9.01
C MET A 247 -0.22 -7.17 -9.55
N ASN A 248 -1.16 -6.27 -9.21
CA ASN A 248 -2.52 -6.30 -9.75
C ASN A 248 -2.58 -6.21 -11.28
N ALA A 249 -1.53 -5.69 -11.90
CA ALA A 249 -1.42 -5.53 -13.35
C ALA A 249 -0.89 -6.78 -14.09
N ILE A 250 -0.31 -7.76 -13.37
CA ILE A 250 0.34 -8.93 -13.98
C ILE A 250 -0.05 -10.26 -13.32
N LEU A 251 -0.89 -10.22 -12.30
CA LEU A 251 -1.33 -11.37 -11.51
C LEU A 251 -1.97 -12.45 -12.39
N GLY A 252 -1.45 -13.67 -12.32
CA GLY A 252 -1.93 -14.80 -13.14
C GLY A 252 -1.62 -14.73 -14.64
N VAL A 253 -0.88 -13.70 -15.08
CA VAL A 253 -0.45 -13.51 -16.48
C VAL A 253 1.04 -13.81 -16.64
N THR A 254 1.87 -13.30 -15.73
CA THR A 254 3.30 -13.59 -15.68
C THR A 254 3.78 -13.63 -14.23
N ARG A 255 4.88 -14.35 -13.99
CA ARG A 255 5.47 -14.48 -12.66
C ARG A 255 6.81 -13.75 -12.62
N PRO A 256 7.07 -12.93 -11.59
CA PRO A 256 8.34 -12.22 -11.46
C PRO A 256 9.60 -13.09 -11.56
N GLY A 257 9.60 -14.27 -10.96
CA GLY A 257 10.72 -15.21 -11.06
C GLY A 257 11.04 -15.63 -12.48
N ASP A 258 10.02 -15.73 -13.37
CA ASP A 258 10.20 -16.17 -14.76
C ASP A 258 10.90 -15.13 -15.65
N PHE A 259 10.94 -13.85 -15.22
CA PHE A 259 11.67 -12.80 -15.93
C PHE A 259 12.94 -12.32 -15.20
N GLY A 260 13.36 -13.03 -14.16
CA GLY A 260 14.66 -12.84 -13.53
C GLY A 260 14.65 -12.08 -12.21
N ALA A 261 13.50 -11.93 -11.55
CA ALA A 261 13.47 -11.41 -10.17
C ALA A 261 14.03 -12.46 -9.21
N ASP A 262 14.93 -12.03 -8.30
CA ASP A 262 15.48 -12.85 -7.21
C ASP A 262 14.69 -12.67 -5.93
N MET A 263 14.08 -11.53 -5.76
CA MET A 263 13.31 -11.12 -4.59
C MET A 263 12.16 -10.22 -4.98
N MET A 264 11.07 -10.32 -4.22
CA MET A 264 9.96 -9.36 -4.31
C MET A 264 9.20 -9.28 -3.00
N HIS A 265 8.34 -8.27 -2.87
CA HIS A 265 7.30 -8.26 -1.86
C HIS A 265 5.90 -8.22 -2.49
N PHE A 266 4.89 -8.59 -1.72
CA PHE A 266 3.48 -8.35 -2.04
C PHE A 266 2.89 -7.27 -1.14
N ASN A 267 1.91 -6.54 -1.68
CA ASN A 267 1.02 -5.69 -0.90
C ASN A 267 -0.39 -6.33 -0.84
N PRO A 268 -0.71 -7.16 0.17
CA PRO A 268 -2.03 -7.81 0.25
C PRO A 268 -3.20 -6.82 0.27
N HIS A 269 -2.98 -5.61 0.79
CA HIS A 269 -3.96 -4.53 0.80
C HIS A 269 -4.17 -3.86 -0.58
N LYS A 270 -3.33 -4.18 -1.58
CA LYS A 270 -3.49 -3.78 -2.98
C LYS A 270 -4.01 -4.97 -3.80
N THR A 271 -3.12 -5.87 -4.20
CA THR A 271 -3.40 -6.99 -5.11
C THR A 271 -4.49 -7.93 -4.59
N PHE A 272 -4.54 -8.22 -3.30
CA PHE A 272 -5.51 -9.14 -2.70
C PHE A 272 -6.66 -8.45 -1.95
N SER A 273 -6.89 -7.18 -2.27
CA SER A 273 -8.06 -6.41 -1.80
C SER A 273 -8.24 -6.39 -0.28
N GLY A 274 -7.15 -6.38 0.48
CA GLY A 274 -7.19 -6.11 1.91
C GLY A 274 -7.50 -4.64 2.20
N PRO A 275 -8.10 -4.30 3.35
CA PRO A 275 -8.40 -2.91 3.70
C PRO A 275 -7.12 -2.11 3.93
N HIS A 276 -7.11 -0.85 3.49
CA HIS A 276 -6.02 0.10 3.77
C HIS A 276 -6.08 0.67 5.19
N GLY A 277 -7.26 0.67 5.82
CA GLY A 277 -7.47 1.00 7.22
C GLY A 277 -7.13 2.43 7.64
N GLY A 278 -7.09 3.37 6.70
CA GLY A 278 -6.80 4.78 7.03
C GLY A 278 -5.37 5.05 7.53
N GLY A 279 -4.41 4.25 7.06
CA GLY A 279 -2.99 4.40 7.43
C GLY A 279 -2.43 3.22 8.24
N GLY A 280 -3.03 2.10 8.07
CA GLY A 280 -2.58 0.84 8.67
C GLY A 280 -3.30 -0.25 8.13
N PRO A 281 -3.96 -1.25 8.67
CA PRO A 281 -3.27 -2.51 8.89
C PRO A 281 -2.74 -3.01 7.55
N GLY A 282 -1.47 -3.31 7.45
CA GLY A 282 -0.82 -3.83 6.24
C GLY A 282 -0.16 -5.17 6.47
N ALA A 283 0.32 -5.76 5.40
CA ALA A 283 1.29 -6.84 5.38
C ALA A 283 2.18 -6.68 4.16
N GLY A 284 3.36 -7.25 4.18
CA GLY A 284 4.33 -7.20 3.10
C GLY A 284 5.08 -8.52 2.97
N PRO A 285 4.41 -9.65 2.68
CA PRO A 285 5.09 -10.90 2.45
C PRO A 285 6.19 -10.74 1.41
N ILE A 286 7.35 -11.38 1.67
CA ILE A 286 8.47 -11.41 0.73
C ILE A 286 8.65 -12.81 0.18
N CYS A 287 8.96 -12.86 -1.11
CA CYS A 287 9.29 -14.06 -1.84
C CYS A 287 10.69 -13.95 -2.43
N VAL A 288 11.47 -15.03 -2.34
CA VAL A 288 12.85 -15.04 -2.80
C VAL A 288 13.21 -16.38 -3.45
N THR A 289 14.31 -16.41 -4.19
CA THR A 289 14.90 -17.63 -4.75
C THR A 289 15.34 -18.62 -3.65
N GLU A 290 15.59 -19.87 -4.00
CA GLU A 290 16.11 -20.89 -3.07
C GLU A 290 17.41 -20.47 -2.42
N GLU A 291 18.31 -19.82 -3.16
CA GLU A 291 19.59 -19.33 -2.68
C GLU A 291 19.45 -18.32 -1.54
N LEU A 292 18.42 -17.48 -1.61
CA LEU A 292 18.14 -16.44 -0.61
C LEU A 292 17.24 -16.95 0.54
N GLY A 293 16.61 -18.10 0.37
CA GLY A 293 15.70 -18.71 1.35
C GLY A 293 16.23 -18.83 2.78
N PRO A 294 17.51 -19.24 3.00
CA PRO A 294 18.09 -19.36 4.34
C PRO A 294 18.16 -18.03 5.12
N TYR A 295 18.15 -16.89 4.44
CA TYR A 295 18.29 -15.58 5.06
C TYR A 295 16.94 -14.93 5.44
N LEU A 296 15.82 -15.52 5.02
CA LEU A 296 14.49 -14.97 5.28
C LEU A 296 14.21 -14.72 6.77
N PRO A 297 13.36 -13.74 7.10
CA PRO A 297 12.92 -13.51 8.48
C PRO A 297 12.19 -14.71 9.07
N ILE A 298 12.38 -14.91 10.35
CA ILE A 298 11.70 -15.94 11.17
C ILE A 298 10.63 -15.31 12.07
N PRO A 299 9.63 -16.12 12.55
CA PRO A 299 9.38 -17.53 12.21
C PRO A 299 8.82 -17.74 10.81
N ARG A 300 8.98 -18.92 10.26
CA ARG A 300 8.31 -19.40 9.04
C ARG A 300 7.46 -20.60 9.39
N VAL A 301 6.38 -20.83 8.67
CA VAL A 301 5.61 -22.07 8.86
C VAL A 301 6.21 -23.16 7.99
N THR A 302 6.50 -24.29 8.60
CA THR A 302 6.93 -25.52 7.92
C THR A 302 5.95 -26.64 8.20
N GLU A 303 5.97 -27.68 7.36
CA GLU A 303 5.11 -28.84 7.48
C GLU A 303 5.97 -30.12 7.45
N SER A 304 5.67 -31.07 8.32
CA SER A 304 6.21 -32.40 8.30
C SER A 304 5.15 -33.39 8.75
N ASP A 305 4.89 -34.42 7.94
CA ASP A 305 3.93 -35.49 8.21
C ASP A 305 2.52 -35.00 8.61
N GLY A 306 2.06 -33.90 7.99
CA GLY A 306 0.75 -33.29 8.24
C GLY A 306 0.69 -32.40 9.48
N VAL A 307 1.82 -32.18 10.16
CA VAL A 307 1.95 -31.28 11.32
C VAL A 307 2.62 -29.98 10.90
N TYR A 308 2.00 -28.86 11.27
CA TYR A 308 2.51 -27.52 10.97
C TYR A 308 3.17 -26.93 12.20
N VAL A 309 4.38 -26.38 12.04
CA VAL A 309 5.14 -25.79 13.14
C VAL A 309 5.74 -24.44 12.73
N LEU A 310 5.99 -23.59 13.73
CA LEU A 310 6.73 -22.35 13.56
C LEU A 310 8.24 -22.61 13.64
N ASP A 311 8.89 -22.66 12.50
CA ASP A 311 10.35 -22.82 12.43
C ASP A 311 11.07 -21.50 12.76
N VAL A 312 11.84 -21.55 13.85
CA VAL A 312 12.70 -20.46 14.32
C VAL A 312 14.19 -20.83 14.27
N ALA A 313 14.50 -22.06 13.86
CA ALA A 313 15.85 -22.64 13.93
C ALA A 313 16.65 -22.43 12.62
N GLN A 314 16.62 -21.21 12.07
CA GLN A 314 17.34 -20.88 10.85
C GLN A 314 18.64 -20.11 11.19
N PRO A 315 19.84 -20.72 11.08
CA PRO A 315 21.07 -20.12 11.55
C PRO A 315 21.51 -18.90 10.75
N ASP A 316 21.12 -18.84 9.49
CA ASP A 316 21.52 -17.76 8.58
C ASP A 316 20.51 -16.64 8.44
N THR A 317 19.33 -16.76 9.07
CA THR A 317 18.26 -15.76 8.99
C THR A 317 18.71 -14.35 9.38
N ILE A 318 18.07 -13.32 8.80
CA ILE A 318 18.18 -11.95 9.31
C ILE A 318 17.53 -11.77 10.69
N GLY A 319 16.84 -12.79 11.21
CA GLY A 319 16.20 -12.78 12.52
C GLY A 319 14.72 -12.37 12.48
N LYS A 320 14.18 -12.03 13.64
CA LYS A 320 12.81 -11.51 13.76
C LYS A 320 12.80 -10.04 13.35
N VAL A 321 11.91 -9.69 12.41
CA VAL A 321 11.76 -8.31 11.93
C VAL A 321 10.63 -7.56 12.63
N ARG A 322 9.88 -8.24 13.52
CA ARG A 322 8.83 -7.64 14.36
C ARG A 322 8.57 -8.47 15.63
N SER A 323 7.88 -7.87 16.60
CA SER A 323 7.64 -8.48 17.93
C SER A 323 6.70 -9.68 17.89
N PHE A 324 5.64 -9.62 17.06
CA PHE A 324 4.64 -10.68 16.90
C PHE A 324 4.77 -11.32 15.52
N PHE A 325 3.95 -12.34 15.26
CA PHE A 325 3.78 -12.88 13.91
C PHE A 325 3.16 -11.80 13.00
N GLY A 326 3.33 -11.85 11.69
CA GLY A 326 2.77 -10.92 10.71
C GLY A 326 1.34 -10.40 11.03
N ASN A 327 0.77 -9.55 10.21
CA ASN A 327 -0.62 -9.12 10.40
C ASN A 327 -1.59 -10.22 9.93
N VAL A 328 -1.89 -11.17 10.81
CA VAL A 328 -2.62 -12.41 10.49
C VAL A 328 -4.01 -12.12 9.93
N GLY A 329 -4.74 -11.15 10.46
CA GLY A 329 -6.05 -10.78 9.94
C GLY A 329 -6.02 -10.32 8.47
N VAL A 330 -4.95 -9.63 8.05
CA VAL A 330 -4.74 -9.26 6.64
C VAL A 330 -4.36 -10.48 5.80
N LEU A 331 -3.54 -11.38 6.36
CA LEU A 331 -3.14 -12.61 5.68
C LEU A 331 -4.33 -13.55 5.46
N VAL A 332 -5.24 -13.68 6.42
CA VAL A 332 -6.49 -14.45 6.28
C VAL A 332 -7.36 -13.86 5.17
N ARG A 333 -7.47 -12.54 5.08
CA ARG A 333 -8.22 -11.88 3.98
C ARG A 333 -7.60 -12.17 2.61
N ALA A 334 -6.27 -12.09 2.51
CA ALA A 334 -5.54 -12.40 1.29
C ALA A 334 -5.73 -13.87 0.87
N TYR A 335 -5.62 -14.80 1.81
CA TYR A 335 -5.88 -16.21 1.58
C TYR A 335 -7.31 -16.46 1.06
N CYS A 336 -8.30 -15.86 1.72
CA CYS A 336 -9.71 -15.95 1.30
C CYS A 336 -9.93 -15.36 -0.11
N TYR A 337 -9.26 -14.26 -0.43
CA TYR A 337 -9.32 -13.64 -1.76
C TYR A 337 -8.77 -14.58 -2.82
N ILE A 338 -7.57 -15.12 -2.63
CA ILE A 338 -6.91 -16.03 -3.59
C ILE A 338 -7.76 -17.28 -3.81
N LEU A 339 -8.22 -17.94 -2.74
CA LEU A 339 -9.10 -19.11 -2.86
C LEU A 339 -10.39 -18.83 -3.61
N SER A 340 -10.95 -17.65 -3.39
CA SER A 340 -12.24 -17.28 -3.97
C SER A 340 -12.19 -17.04 -5.47
N HIS A 341 -11.04 -16.62 -5.96
CA HIS A 341 -10.84 -16.35 -7.38
C HIS A 341 -10.27 -17.56 -8.11
N GLY A 342 -9.41 -18.34 -7.47
CA GLY A 342 -8.62 -19.37 -8.12
C GLY A 342 -7.72 -18.79 -9.23
N PRO A 343 -6.95 -19.61 -9.92
CA PRO A 343 -6.00 -19.13 -10.93
C PRO A 343 -6.67 -18.36 -12.07
N GLU A 344 -7.79 -18.86 -12.59
CA GLU A 344 -8.52 -18.20 -13.68
C GLU A 344 -9.15 -16.87 -13.24
N GLY A 345 -9.65 -16.80 -11.99
CA GLY A 345 -10.19 -15.57 -11.45
C GLY A 345 -9.12 -14.51 -11.21
N LEU A 346 -7.94 -14.90 -10.72
CA LEU A 346 -6.80 -14.00 -10.52
C LEU A 346 -6.31 -13.40 -11.84
N LYS A 347 -6.26 -14.22 -12.91
CA LYS A 347 -5.95 -13.72 -14.27
C LYS A 347 -6.98 -12.70 -14.74
N ARG A 348 -8.28 -12.99 -14.53
CA ARG A 348 -9.37 -12.05 -14.91
C ARG A 348 -9.32 -10.74 -14.11
N VAL A 349 -8.83 -10.75 -12.87
CA VAL A 349 -8.58 -9.52 -12.10
C VAL A 349 -7.64 -8.60 -12.88
N THR A 350 -6.49 -9.11 -13.31
CA THR A 350 -5.52 -8.37 -14.12
C THR A 350 -6.12 -7.89 -15.45
N GLU A 351 -6.76 -8.78 -16.20
CA GLU A 351 -7.34 -8.45 -17.51
C GLU A 351 -8.37 -7.30 -17.38
N ASN A 352 -9.23 -7.34 -16.36
CA ASN A 352 -10.22 -6.30 -16.11
C ASN A 352 -9.59 -5.00 -15.59
N ALA A 353 -8.55 -5.08 -14.75
CA ALA A 353 -7.84 -3.89 -14.29
C ALA A 353 -7.20 -3.13 -15.45
N VAL A 354 -6.53 -3.87 -16.36
CA VAL A 354 -5.94 -3.29 -17.58
C VAL A 354 -7.01 -2.77 -18.54
N LEU A 355 -8.12 -3.49 -18.70
CA LEU A 355 -9.24 -3.05 -19.53
C LEU A 355 -9.85 -1.75 -19.01
N ASN A 356 -10.15 -1.65 -17.72
CA ASN A 356 -10.73 -0.47 -17.11
C ASN A 356 -9.79 0.74 -17.20
N ALA A 357 -8.49 0.54 -16.97
CA ALA A 357 -7.50 1.61 -17.09
C ALA A 357 -7.42 2.15 -18.52
N ASN A 358 -7.35 1.27 -19.52
CA ASN A 358 -7.34 1.68 -20.93
C ASN A 358 -8.66 2.29 -21.37
N TYR A 359 -9.78 1.82 -20.84
CA TYR A 359 -11.09 2.44 -21.11
C TYR A 359 -11.13 3.89 -20.59
N LEU A 360 -10.74 4.09 -19.33
CA LEU A 360 -10.69 5.43 -18.73
C LEU A 360 -9.67 6.32 -19.46
N LEU A 361 -8.48 5.81 -19.75
CA LEU A 361 -7.46 6.50 -20.54
C LEU A 361 -8.02 6.99 -21.89
N SER A 362 -8.79 6.16 -22.60
CA SER A 362 -9.39 6.52 -23.88
C SER A 362 -10.31 7.73 -23.82
N LYS A 363 -10.90 8.02 -22.65
CA LYS A 363 -11.73 9.20 -22.37
C LYS A 363 -10.87 10.39 -21.93
N VAL A 364 -9.97 10.16 -20.98
CA VAL A 364 -9.17 11.20 -20.32
C VAL A 364 -8.19 11.86 -21.32
N LYS A 365 -7.62 11.13 -22.26
CA LYS A 365 -6.68 11.68 -23.26
C LYS A 365 -7.27 12.77 -24.18
N HIS A 366 -8.60 12.90 -24.20
CA HIS A 366 -9.29 14.00 -24.90
C HIS A 366 -9.53 15.22 -24.00
N ILE A 367 -9.25 15.10 -22.69
CA ILE A 367 -9.51 16.11 -21.66
C ILE A 367 -8.19 16.70 -21.16
N LEU A 368 -7.23 15.84 -20.84
CA LEU A 368 -5.91 16.16 -20.32
C LEU A 368 -4.83 15.53 -21.22
N ASP A 369 -3.62 16.06 -21.13
CA ASP A 369 -2.47 15.47 -21.81
C ASP A 369 -2.07 14.14 -21.13
N VAL A 370 -1.64 13.16 -21.93
CA VAL A 370 -1.09 11.90 -21.44
C VAL A 370 0.30 11.73 -22.04
N PRO A 371 1.36 12.08 -21.30
CA PRO A 371 2.73 12.16 -21.86
C PRO A 371 3.29 10.82 -22.35
N HIS A 372 2.87 9.72 -21.75
CA HIS A 372 3.46 8.40 -22.01
C HIS A 372 2.43 7.43 -22.59
N GLY A 373 2.27 7.49 -23.91
CA GLY A 373 1.62 6.46 -24.70
C GLY A 373 0.09 6.49 -24.74
N ASP A 374 -0.44 5.78 -25.72
CA ASP A 374 -1.87 5.61 -25.99
C ASP A 374 -2.47 4.38 -25.27
N ARG A 375 -1.64 3.61 -24.57
CA ARG A 375 -2.01 2.39 -23.82
C ARG A 375 -1.27 2.34 -22.50
N CYS A 376 -1.93 1.75 -21.52
CA CYS A 376 -1.35 1.54 -20.20
C CYS A 376 -1.62 0.11 -19.70
N MET A 377 -0.99 -0.25 -18.61
CA MET A 377 -1.35 -1.42 -17.84
C MET A 377 -2.55 -1.08 -16.93
N HIS A 378 -2.45 -1.16 -15.61
CA HIS A 378 -3.56 -0.98 -14.68
C HIS A 378 -3.81 0.48 -14.26
N GLU A 379 -2.88 1.37 -14.55
CA GLU A 379 -2.92 2.81 -14.22
C GLU A 379 -2.28 3.62 -15.34
N PHE A 380 -2.49 4.92 -15.31
CA PHE A 380 -1.85 5.88 -16.21
C PHE A 380 -1.71 7.25 -15.54
N VAL A 381 -0.82 8.08 -16.10
CA VAL A 381 -0.60 9.46 -15.62
C VAL A 381 -1.05 10.44 -16.69
N ALA A 382 -1.99 11.31 -16.33
CA ALA A 382 -2.37 12.48 -17.12
C ALA A 382 -1.69 13.74 -16.56
N SER A 383 -1.57 14.78 -17.35
CA SER A 383 -0.97 16.07 -16.98
C SER A 383 -1.93 17.22 -17.19
N ALA A 384 -2.08 18.06 -16.17
CA ALA A 384 -2.84 19.32 -16.25
C ALA A 384 -1.97 20.52 -16.69
N GLU A 385 -0.72 20.32 -17.14
CA GLU A 385 0.21 21.40 -17.50
C GLU A 385 -0.32 22.29 -18.62
N LYS A 386 -0.96 21.73 -19.65
CA LYS A 386 -1.59 22.52 -20.71
C LYS A 386 -2.74 23.40 -20.20
N LEU A 387 -3.49 22.91 -19.19
CA LEU A 387 -4.55 23.71 -18.56
C LEU A 387 -3.97 24.86 -17.74
N LYS A 388 -2.83 24.63 -17.07
CA LYS A 388 -2.07 25.65 -16.37
C LYS A 388 -1.75 26.83 -17.27
N GLN A 389 -1.20 26.55 -18.45
CA GLN A 389 -0.85 27.57 -19.42
C GLN A 389 -2.09 28.28 -20.04
N LYS A 390 -3.13 27.46 -20.38
CA LYS A 390 -4.35 28.00 -21.02
C LYS A 390 -5.15 28.94 -20.13
N LYS A 391 -5.20 28.68 -18.82
CA LYS A 391 -6.03 29.40 -17.83
C LYS A 391 -5.24 30.22 -16.83
N ASP A 392 -3.92 30.32 -16.96
CA ASP A 392 -3.01 31.00 -16.02
C ASP A 392 -3.19 30.54 -14.56
N MET A 393 -3.31 29.22 -14.37
CA MET A 393 -3.49 28.62 -13.05
C MET A 393 -2.15 28.33 -12.38
N LYS A 394 -2.10 28.39 -11.06
CA LYS A 394 -0.88 28.08 -10.29
C LYS A 394 -0.67 26.58 -10.09
N GLN A 395 -1.74 25.84 -9.79
CA GLN A 395 -1.69 24.43 -9.37
C GLN A 395 -2.91 23.63 -9.89
N PRO A 396 -3.11 23.54 -11.22
CA PRO A 396 -4.33 22.97 -11.79
C PRO A 396 -4.59 21.51 -11.39
N ALA A 397 -3.56 20.68 -11.22
CA ALA A 397 -3.76 19.30 -10.75
C ALA A 397 -4.41 19.26 -9.37
N MET A 398 -3.94 20.08 -8.42
CA MET A 398 -4.53 20.18 -7.09
C MET A 398 -5.94 20.78 -7.15
N ASP A 399 -6.16 21.79 -7.96
CA ASP A 399 -7.45 22.48 -8.07
C ASP A 399 -8.52 21.52 -8.64
N ILE A 400 -8.19 20.76 -9.69
CA ILE A 400 -9.04 19.69 -10.21
C ILE A 400 -9.31 18.61 -9.14
N ALA A 401 -8.27 18.17 -8.44
CA ALA A 401 -8.39 17.18 -7.37
C ALA A 401 -9.36 17.64 -6.27
N LYS A 402 -9.25 18.88 -5.83
CA LYS A 402 -10.18 19.46 -4.83
C LYS A 402 -11.60 19.60 -5.37
N ARG A 403 -11.74 19.94 -6.67
CA ARG A 403 -13.07 20.07 -7.29
C ARG A 403 -13.77 18.73 -7.47
N LEU A 404 -13.04 17.63 -7.71
CA LEU A 404 -13.61 16.28 -7.78
C LEU A 404 -14.33 15.88 -6.49
N LEU A 405 -13.85 16.35 -5.31
CA LEU A 405 -14.51 16.11 -4.02
C LEU A 405 -15.95 16.65 -3.99
N ASP A 406 -16.20 17.81 -4.62
CA ASP A 406 -17.54 18.41 -4.69
C ASP A 406 -18.54 17.54 -5.46
N PHE A 407 -18.05 16.75 -6.41
CA PHE A 407 -18.85 15.83 -7.22
C PHE A 407 -18.91 14.41 -6.63
N GLY A 408 -18.30 14.18 -5.48
CA GLY A 408 -18.34 12.90 -4.79
C GLY A 408 -17.36 11.86 -5.34
N PHE A 409 -16.29 12.29 -6.00
CA PHE A 409 -15.18 11.44 -6.40
C PHE A 409 -13.97 11.67 -5.51
N HIS A 410 -13.31 10.61 -5.11
CA HIS A 410 -11.99 10.74 -4.49
C HIS A 410 -10.99 11.20 -5.57
N PRO A 411 -10.10 12.17 -5.27
CA PRO A 411 -9.13 12.60 -6.26
C PRO A 411 -8.12 11.49 -6.61
N PRO A 412 -7.57 11.51 -7.83
CA PRO A 412 -6.39 10.71 -8.17
C PRO A 412 -5.16 11.18 -7.39
N THR A 413 -4.06 10.44 -7.48
CA THR A 413 -2.76 10.89 -6.94
C THR A 413 -2.25 12.07 -7.75
N VAL A 414 -1.89 13.16 -7.09
CA VAL A 414 -1.37 14.36 -7.74
C VAL A 414 0.13 14.53 -7.47
N TYR A 415 0.84 15.19 -8.40
CA TYR A 415 2.28 15.47 -8.32
C TYR A 415 3.19 14.24 -8.19
N PHE A 416 2.71 13.09 -8.66
CA PHE A 416 3.48 11.86 -8.73
C PHE A 416 3.14 11.08 -10.00
N PRO A 417 4.14 10.44 -10.67
CA PRO A 417 5.58 10.54 -10.42
C PRO A 417 6.14 11.92 -10.76
N LEU A 418 7.28 12.29 -10.16
CA LEU A 418 7.89 13.62 -10.30
C LEU A 418 8.37 13.93 -11.73
N THR A 419 8.45 12.93 -12.57
CA THR A 419 8.81 13.05 -14.00
C THR A 419 7.70 13.69 -14.85
N VAL A 420 6.45 13.76 -14.34
CA VAL A 420 5.31 14.37 -15.03
C VAL A 420 4.85 15.63 -14.28
N HIS A 421 5.04 16.79 -14.91
CA HIS A 421 4.59 18.06 -14.34
C HIS A 421 3.05 18.14 -14.27
N GLU A 422 2.51 18.68 -13.17
CA GLU A 422 1.07 18.70 -12.88
C GLU A 422 0.41 17.33 -13.10
N GLY A 423 1.14 16.26 -12.70
CA GLY A 423 0.73 14.88 -12.90
C GLY A 423 -0.48 14.50 -12.06
N MET A 424 -1.37 13.73 -12.66
CA MET A 424 -2.55 13.12 -12.04
C MET A 424 -2.56 11.64 -12.40
N MET A 425 -2.20 10.77 -11.45
CA MET A 425 -2.14 9.33 -11.65
C MET A 425 -3.47 8.67 -11.29
N MET A 426 -4.03 7.92 -12.23
CA MET A 426 -5.36 7.31 -12.12
C MET A 426 -5.27 5.79 -12.22
N GLU A 427 -5.78 5.09 -11.22
CA GLU A 427 -5.91 3.64 -11.17
C GLU A 427 -7.37 3.29 -10.88
N PRO A 428 -8.18 2.96 -11.90
CA PRO A 428 -9.61 2.69 -11.70
C PRO A 428 -9.89 1.34 -11.00
N THR A 429 -8.99 0.40 -11.07
CA THR A 429 -9.09 -1.00 -10.64
C THR A 429 -10.11 -1.84 -11.43
N GLU A 430 -10.11 -3.15 -11.24
CA GLU A 430 -11.04 -4.07 -11.87
C GLU A 430 -12.45 -4.03 -11.25
N THR A 431 -12.60 -3.40 -10.08
CA THR A 431 -13.86 -3.44 -9.32
C THR A 431 -14.87 -2.37 -9.75
N GLU A 432 -14.44 -1.44 -10.59
CA GLU A 432 -15.31 -0.34 -11.05
C GLU A 432 -16.11 -0.71 -12.30
N SER A 433 -17.34 -0.22 -12.34
CA SER A 433 -18.21 -0.40 -13.49
C SER A 433 -17.92 0.61 -14.60
N LYS A 434 -18.30 0.27 -15.83
CA LYS A 434 -18.22 1.19 -16.97
C LYS A 434 -18.94 2.52 -16.70
N GLU A 435 -20.12 2.46 -16.07
CA GLU A 435 -20.94 3.62 -15.74
C GLU A 435 -20.21 4.55 -14.75
N THR A 436 -19.51 4.00 -13.77
CA THR A 436 -18.67 4.78 -12.83
C THR A 436 -17.54 5.49 -13.58
N LEU A 437 -16.86 4.79 -14.49
CA LEU A 437 -15.76 5.37 -15.27
C LEU A 437 -16.25 6.45 -16.23
N ASP A 438 -17.41 6.25 -16.87
CA ASP A 438 -18.04 7.25 -17.73
C ASP A 438 -18.41 8.52 -16.93
N ALA A 439 -19.06 8.35 -15.77
CA ALA A 439 -19.42 9.46 -14.89
C ALA A 439 -18.20 10.25 -14.41
N PHE A 440 -17.11 9.57 -14.05
CA PHE A 440 -15.87 10.23 -13.66
C PHE A 440 -15.27 11.04 -14.81
N ALA A 441 -15.16 10.45 -16.00
CA ALA A 441 -14.61 11.14 -17.17
C ALA A 441 -15.46 12.36 -17.57
N GLU A 442 -16.79 12.23 -17.53
CA GLU A 442 -17.72 13.35 -17.78
C GLU A 442 -17.50 14.50 -16.79
N ARG A 443 -17.38 14.17 -15.48
CA ARG A 443 -17.12 15.21 -14.47
C ARG A 443 -15.75 15.84 -14.60
N LEU A 444 -14.73 15.07 -14.92
CA LEU A 444 -13.39 15.60 -15.19
C LEU A 444 -13.43 16.59 -16.37
N PHE A 445 -14.14 16.24 -17.45
CA PHE A 445 -14.34 17.16 -18.59
C PHE A 445 -15.01 18.46 -18.14
N HIS A 446 -16.13 18.41 -17.44
CA HIS A 446 -16.83 19.61 -16.96
C HIS A 446 -15.96 20.48 -16.05
N ILE A 447 -15.20 19.86 -15.15
CA ILE A 447 -14.26 20.57 -14.26
C ILE A 447 -13.21 21.32 -15.08
N THR A 448 -12.67 20.71 -16.13
CA THR A 448 -11.65 21.40 -16.96
C THR A 448 -12.21 22.57 -17.78
N GLU A 449 -13.52 22.67 -17.95
CA GLU A 449 -14.18 23.81 -18.62
C GLU A 449 -14.56 24.96 -17.65
N GLU A 450 -14.58 24.72 -16.32
CA GLU A 450 -14.86 25.74 -15.30
C GLU A 450 -13.80 26.86 -15.28
N SER A 451 -14.13 28.04 -14.74
CA SER A 451 -13.17 29.15 -14.64
C SER A 451 -12.03 28.87 -13.66
N ALA A 452 -10.89 29.52 -13.84
CA ALA A 452 -9.73 29.38 -12.96
C ALA A 452 -10.06 29.81 -11.51
N GLU A 453 -10.87 30.85 -11.34
CA GLU A 453 -11.31 31.34 -10.04
C GLU A 453 -12.12 30.26 -9.30
N LEU A 454 -13.12 29.66 -9.96
CA LEU A 454 -13.96 28.63 -9.35
C LEU A 454 -13.14 27.41 -8.94
N LEU A 455 -12.19 27.00 -9.78
CA LEU A 455 -11.30 25.87 -9.49
C LEU A 455 -10.34 26.17 -8.31
N SER A 456 -9.78 27.38 -8.26
CA SER A 456 -8.83 27.76 -7.23
C SER A 456 -9.45 27.84 -5.81
N GLU A 457 -10.76 28.04 -5.73
CA GLU A 457 -11.53 28.11 -4.48
C GLU A 457 -12.09 26.75 -4.04
N ALA A 458 -12.04 25.73 -4.90
CA ALA A 458 -12.54 24.38 -4.57
C ALA A 458 -11.74 23.75 -3.41
N PRO A 459 -12.38 22.88 -2.58
CA PRO A 459 -13.75 22.36 -2.69
C PRO A 459 -14.79 23.31 -2.08
N HIS A 460 -16.01 23.31 -2.62
CA HIS A 460 -17.09 24.20 -2.21
C HIS A 460 -18.14 23.55 -1.31
N SER A 461 -18.27 22.21 -1.37
CA SER A 461 -19.34 21.46 -0.70
C SER A 461 -18.85 20.60 0.47
N THR A 462 -17.57 20.53 0.71
CA THR A 462 -17.00 19.76 1.83
C THR A 462 -16.93 20.61 3.11
N ILE A 463 -16.97 19.99 4.29
CA ILE A 463 -16.91 20.66 5.59
C ILE A 463 -15.56 21.37 5.79
N ILE A 464 -14.48 20.76 5.27
CA ILE A 464 -13.12 21.33 5.30
C ILE A 464 -12.75 21.73 3.88
N SER A 465 -12.29 22.96 3.69
CA SER A 465 -11.83 23.45 2.40
C SER A 465 -10.33 23.15 2.19
N ARG A 466 -9.48 24.14 2.26
CA ARG A 466 -8.02 24.05 2.08
C ARG A 466 -7.30 24.29 3.40
N PRO A 467 -6.92 23.23 4.15
CA PRO A 467 -6.17 23.41 5.39
C PRO A 467 -4.78 23.98 5.11
N ASN A 468 -4.23 24.68 6.09
CA ASN A 468 -2.84 25.13 6.05
C ASN A 468 -1.90 23.95 6.36
N GLU A 469 -1.55 23.20 5.32
CA GLU A 469 -0.70 21.99 5.42
C GLU A 469 0.70 22.32 5.98
N VAL A 470 1.23 23.52 5.65
CA VAL A 470 2.53 23.96 6.16
C VAL A 470 2.51 24.19 7.67
N ALA A 471 1.47 24.85 8.16
CA ALA A 471 1.30 25.04 9.61
C ALA A 471 1.07 23.70 10.31
N ALA A 472 0.22 22.83 9.74
CA ALA A 472 -0.04 21.51 10.31
C ALA A 472 1.23 20.65 10.42
N ALA A 473 2.14 20.74 9.44
CA ALA A 473 3.40 20.00 9.46
C ALA A 473 4.45 20.60 10.41
N ARG A 474 4.54 21.95 10.48
CA ARG A 474 5.58 22.65 11.25
C ARG A 474 5.20 22.96 12.69
N GLN A 475 3.91 23.09 12.95
CA GLN A 475 3.35 23.48 14.27
C GLN A 475 2.15 22.58 14.61
N PRO A 476 2.37 21.24 14.74
CA PRO A 476 1.28 20.31 14.98
C PRO A 476 0.64 20.54 16.34
N VAL A 477 -0.69 20.67 16.36
CA VAL A 477 -1.47 20.64 17.60
C VAL A 477 -1.72 19.19 17.97
N MET A 478 -1.03 18.69 18.99
CA MET A 478 -0.99 17.25 19.34
C MET A 478 -2.12 16.81 20.27
N LYS A 479 -2.86 17.73 20.84
CA LYS A 479 -3.99 17.44 21.73
C LYS A 479 -5.07 18.50 21.61
N TRP A 480 -6.30 18.12 21.92
CA TRP A 480 -7.40 19.05 22.04
C TRP A 480 -7.24 19.93 23.28
N SER A 481 -7.67 21.20 23.20
CA SER A 481 -7.81 22.15 24.31
C SER A 481 -9.10 22.94 24.12
N GLU A 482 -9.64 23.46 25.20
CA GLU A 482 -10.86 24.30 25.17
C GLU A 482 -10.64 25.71 24.62
N GLU A 483 -9.40 26.07 24.28
CA GLU A 483 -9.04 27.40 23.71
C GLU A 483 -9.04 27.36 22.18
#